data_9c95e83bcae46bc1cf53778481ea6c4d
#
_entry.id   9c95e83bcae46bc1cf53778481ea6c4d
#
_cell.length_a   1.000
_cell.length_b   1.000
_cell.length_c   1.000
_cell.angle_alpha   90.00
_cell.angle_beta   90.00
_cell.angle_gamma   90.00
#
_symmetry.space_group_name_H-M   'P 1'
#
loop_
_entity.id
_entity.type
_entity.pdbx_description
1 polymer ?
#
loop_
_entity_poly.entity_id
_entity_poly.type
_entity_poly.pdbx_seq_one_letter_code
_entity_poly.pdbx_strand_id
1 'polypeptide(L)'
;MERLKRMSVFAKVVELGSFTAAARQLQMSVSSISQTVSKLEDELQVKLLNRSTRSIGLTEAGKIYYQGCRRMLLEVQDVHEQLYAFNNTPIGTLRIGCSSTMAQNVLAAMTADMLKEYPGLTVNLVTGIPAPDLIADGLDVVIRVGALQDSSLFSRRLGSMPMVVCASKSYLAQYGVPEKPADLTNHSWLEYSVRPDNEFELIAPEGISTKLLPEGRFVTNDPMTISRWLVAGAGIAYVPLMWVINEINSGVLEILFPRYQSDPRPVYALYTEKDKLPLKVQVCINYLSEYFVDVAELFQGMRGRRKE
;
A
#
# COMPACT_ATOMS: atom_id res chain seq x y z
N MET A 1 16.85 -5.01 -33.58
CA MET A 1 15.51 -4.37 -33.53
C MET A 1 14.36 -5.40 -33.47
N GLU A 2 14.34 -6.45 -34.29
CA GLU A 2 13.26 -7.45 -34.25
C GLU A 2 13.09 -8.19 -32.90
N ARG A 3 14.20 -8.56 -32.24
CA ARG A 3 14.17 -9.26 -30.95
C ARG A 3 13.50 -8.44 -29.85
N LEU A 4 13.80 -7.15 -29.75
CA LEU A 4 13.16 -6.24 -28.79
C LEU A 4 11.64 -6.14 -29.01
N LYS A 5 11.21 -6.09 -30.26
CA LYS A 5 9.78 -6.12 -30.61
C LYS A 5 9.12 -7.42 -30.14
N ARG A 6 9.79 -8.58 -30.33
CA ARG A 6 9.27 -9.88 -29.86
C ARG A 6 9.18 -9.95 -28.34
N MET A 7 10.18 -9.43 -27.64
CA MET A 7 10.19 -9.31 -26.18
C MET A 7 9.03 -8.46 -25.68
N SER A 8 8.79 -7.31 -26.31
CA SER A 8 7.67 -6.40 -25.96
C SER A 8 6.32 -7.08 -26.20
N VAL A 9 6.13 -7.76 -27.34
CA VAL A 9 4.89 -8.50 -27.63
C VAL A 9 4.66 -9.62 -26.62
N PHE A 10 5.68 -10.42 -26.30
CA PHE A 10 5.59 -11.48 -25.30
C PHE A 10 5.20 -10.90 -23.92
N ALA A 11 5.89 -9.85 -23.47
CA ALA A 11 5.59 -9.22 -22.20
C ALA A 11 4.13 -8.74 -22.14
N LYS A 12 3.62 -8.14 -23.22
CA LYS A 12 2.23 -7.66 -23.29
C LYS A 12 1.21 -8.81 -23.27
N VAL A 13 1.50 -9.94 -23.90
CA VAL A 13 0.65 -11.14 -23.83
C VAL A 13 0.55 -11.67 -22.40
N VAL A 14 1.68 -11.69 -21.68
CA VAL A 14 1.72 -12.14 -20.28
C VAL A 14 0.97 -11.17 -19.37
N GLU A 15 1.21 -9.87 -19.52
CA GLU A 15 0.59 -8.80 -18.71
C GLU A 15 -0.95 -8.85 -18.80
N LEU A 16 -1.49 -9.05 -20.00
CA LEU A 16 -2.92 -9.06 -20.23
C LEU A 16 -3.56 -10.46 -20.09
N GLY A 17 -2.74 -11.50 -19.91
CA GLY A 17 -3.21 -12.88 -19.81
C GLY A 17 -3.96 -13.38 -21.06
N SER A 18 -3.86 -12.66 -22.20
CA SER A 18 -4.68 -12.93 -23.39
C SER A 18 -4.02 -12.47 -24.68
N PHE A 19 -3.89 -13.39 -25.65
CA PHE A 19 -3.45 -13.04 -27.01
C PHE A 19 -4.38 -12.06 -27.72
N THR A 20 -5.69 -12.19 -27.51
CA THR A 20 -6.70 -11.31 -28.10
C THR A 20 -6.62 -9.90 -27.52
N ALA A 21 -6.44 -9.78 -26.20
CA ALA A 21 -6.28 -8.48 -25.54
C ALA A 21 -4.99 -7.80 -26.00
N ALA A 22 -3.89 -8.54 -26.08
CA ALA A 22 -2.61 -8.04 -26.56
C ALA A 22 -2.68 -7.58 -28.03
N ALA A 23 -3.36 -8.36 -28.88
CA ALA A 23 -3.56 -8.03 -30.28
C ALA A 23 -4.33 -6.68 -30.44
N ARG A 24 -5.38 -6.50 -29.67
CA ARG A 24 -6.16 -5.24 -29.66
C ARG A 24 -5.31 -4.07 -29.22
N GLN A 25 -4.55 -4.19 -28.12
CA GLN A 25 -3.76 -3.11 -27.58
C GLN A 25 -2.56 -2.75 -28.47
N LEU A 26 -1.95 -3.74 -29.12
CA LEU A 26 -0.81 -3.55 -30.01
C LEU A 26 -1.21 -3.27 -31.48
N GLN A 27 -2.52 -3.21 -31.77
CA GLN A 27 -3.08 -3.03 -33.12
C GLN A 27 -2.54 -4.05 -34.13
N MET A 28 -2.44 -5.31 -33.68
CA MET A 28 -1.95 -6.44 -34.48
C MET A 28 -3.02 -7.52 -34.56
N SER A 29 -2.91 -8.44 -35.56
CA SER A 29 -3.78 -9.62 -35.58
C SER A 29 -3.35 -10.64 -34.51
N VAL A 30 -4.31 -11.42 -33.99
CA VAL A 30 -4.04 -12.49 -33.00
C VAL A 30 -3.04 -13.51 -33.57
N SER A 31 -3.13 -13.83 -34.87
CA SER A 31 -2.21 -14.73 -35.56
C SER A 31 -0.78 -14.15 -35.58
N SER A 32 -0.63 -12.84 -35.83
CA SER A 32 0.66 -12.15 -35.82
C SER A 32 1.30 -12.16 -34.42
N ILE A 33 0.53 -11.90 -33.37
CA ILE A 33 0.99 -11.99 -31.98
C ILE A 33 1.46 -13.41 -31.68
N SER A 34 0.66 -14.43 -32.01
CA SER A 34 1.00 -15.84 -31.76
C SER A 34 2.28 -16.26 -32.50
N GLN A 35 2.43 -15.87 -33.77
CA GLN A 35 3.65 -16.13 -34.55
C GLN A 35 4.88 -15.42 -33.94
N THR A 36 4.71 -14.19 -33.48
CA THR A 36 5.77 -13.40 -32.85
C THR A 36 6.29 -14.08 -31.59
N VAL A 37 5.40 -14.57 -30.74
CA VAL A 37 5.76 -15.32 -29.53
C VAL A 37 6.38 -16.66 -29.87
N SER A 38 5.86 -17.41 -30.86
CA SER A 38 6.44 -18.68 -31.29
C SER A 38 7.86 -18.50 -31.83
N LYS A 39 8.09 -17.49 -32.68
CA LYS A 39 9.46 -17.17 -33.17
C LYS A 39 10.42 -16.83 -32.04
N LEU A 40 9.94 -16.17 -30.97
CA LEU A 40 10.76 -15.89 -29.78
C LEU A 40 11.13 -17.19 -29.04
N GLU A 41 10.16 -18.10 -28.82
CA GLU A 41 10.40 -19.41 -28.21
C GLU A 41 11.37 -20.25 -29.05
N ASP A 42 11.24 -20.21 -30.38
CA ASP A 42 12.12 -20.92 -31.31
C ASP A 42 13.54 -20.36 -31.30
N GLU A 43 13.72 -19.03 -31.19
CA GLU A 43 15.04 -18.42 -31.04
C GLU A 43 15.73 -18.80 -29.73
N LEU A 44 14.92 -18.87 -28.64
CA LEU A 44 15.44 -19.21 -27.33
C LEU A 44 15.59 -20.72 -27.11
N GLN A 45 15.07 -21.55 -28.04
CA GLN A 45 15.00 -23.01 -27.94
C GLN A 45 14.34 -23.49 -26.65
N VAL A 46 13.35 -22.69 -26.11
CA VAL A 46 12.63 -23.01 -24.89
C VAL A 46 11.21 -22.47 -24.96
N LYS A 47 10.26 -23.23 -24.38
CA LYS A 47 8.88 -22.77 -24.25
C LYS A 47 8.76 -21.81 -23.07
N LEU A 48 8.16 -20.63 -23.34
CA LEU A 48 7.90 -19.59 -22.35
C LEU A 48 6.46 -19.64 -21.82
N LEU A 49 5.53 -20.13 -22.66
CA LEU A 49 4.11 -20.21 -22.31
C LEU A 49 3.60 -21.65 -22.30
N ASN A 50 2.82 -21.98 -21.27
CA ASN A 50 1.96 -23.16 -21.24
C ASN A 50 0.63 -22.78 -21.90
N ARG A 51 0.39 -23.28 -23.11
CA ARG A 51 -0.84 -23.02 -23.87
C ARG A 51 -1.89 -24.04 -23.47
N SER A 52 -2.86 -23.66 -22.63
CA SER A 52 -4.10 -24.40 -22.48
C SER A 52 -5.25 -23.64 -23.16
N THR A 53 -6.30 -24.32 -23.56
CA THR A 53 -7.47 -23.70 -24.20
C THR A 53 -8.23 -22.74 -23.28
N ARG A 54 -7.91 -22.71 -21.98
CA ARG A 54 -8.63 -21.93 -20.96
C ARG A 54 -7.81 -20.83 -20.32
N SER A 55 -6.48 -20.90 -20.35
CA SER A 55 -5.60 -19.89 -19.72
C SER A 55 -4.19 -19.92 -20.30
N ILE A 56 -3.54 -18.76 -20.26
CA ILE A 56 -2.12 -18.60 -20.57
C ILE A 56 -1.37 -18.69 -19.25
N GLY A 57 -0.52 -19.71 -19.09
CA GLY A 57 0.38 -19.87 -17.97
C GLY A 57 1.83 -19.64 -18.40
N LEU A 58 2.67 -19.14 -17.51
CA LEU A 58 4.12 -19.07 -17.71
C LEU A 58 4.77 -20.41 -17.35
N THR A 59 5.77 -20.82 -18.14
CA THR A 59 6.76 -21.83 -17.71
C THR A 59 7.75 -21.20 -16.72
N GLU A 60 8.58 -21.97 -16.05
CA GLU A 60 9.67 -21.42 -15.22
C GLU A 60 10.63 -20.53 -16.05
N ALA A 61 11.00 -20.97 -17.25
CA ALA A 61 11.76 -20.15 -18.20
C ALA A 61 10.99 -18.88 -18.60
N GLY A 62 9.68 -18.99 -18.80
CA GLY A 62 8.80 -17.87 -19.11
C GLY A 62 8.77 -16.82 -18.01
N LYS A 63 8.75 -17.22 -16.73
CA LYS A 63 8.80 -16.30 -15.59
C LYS A 63 10.10 -15.50 -15.58
N ILE A 64 11.25 -16.19 -15.71
CA ILE A 64 12.58 -15.56 -15.76
C ILE A 64 12.66 -14.58 -16.93
N TYR A 65 12.23 -15.02 -18.11
CA TYR A 65 12.31 -14.20 -19.31
C TYR A 65 11.36 -13.00 -19.26
N TYR A 66 10.15 -13.17 -18.73
CA TYR A 66 9.18 -12.08 -18.53
C TYR A 66 9.71 -10.99 -17.60
N GLN A 67 10.33 -11.38 -16.47
CA GLN A 67 10.98 -10.41 -15.58
C GLN A 67 12.06 -9.59 -16.29
N GLY A 68 12.86 -10.23 -17.14
CA GLY A 68 13.87 -9.55 -17.95
C GLY A 68 13.25 -8.58 -18.97
N CYS A 69 12.20 -9.02 -19.68
CA CYS A 69 11.47 -8.16 -20.63
C CYS A 69 10.84 -6.94 -19.93
N ARG A 70 10.25 -7.17 -18.77
CA ARG A 70 9.61 -6.11 -18.00
C ARG A 70 10.62 -5.04 -17.56
N ARG A 71 11.77 -5.44 -16.99
CA ARG A 71 12.84 -4.50 -16.62
C ARG A 71 13.29 -3.66 -17.80
N MET A 72 13.55 -4.29 -18.94
CA MET A 72 13.97 -3.58 -20.16
C MET A 72 12.93 -2.55 -20.62
N LEU A 73 11.63 -2.90 -20.59
CA LEU A 73 10.56 -1.98 -21.00
C LEU A 73 10.42 -0.81 -20.04
N LEU A 74 10.59 -1.05 -18.73
CA LEU A 74 10.61 0.00 -17.72
C LEU A 74 11.79 0.95 -17.93
N GLU A 75 12.98 0.43 -18.17
CA GLU A 75 14.18 1.25 -18.43
C GLU A 75 14.00 2.18 -19.64
N VAL A 76 13.43 1.67 -20.74
CA VAL A 76 13.13 2.50 -21.92
C VAL A 76 12.11 3.60 -21.59
N GLN A 77 11.09 3.26 -20.78
CA GLN A 77 10.09 4.24 -20.33
C GLN A 77 10.74 5.31 -19.44
N ASP A 78 11.58 4.90 -18.50
CA ASP A 78 12.27 5.81 -17.57
C ASP A 78 13.20 6.79 -18.32
N VAL A 79 13.90 6.35 -19.36
CA VAL A 79 14.71 7.25 -20.22
C VAL A 79 13.82 8.32 -20.87
N HIS A 80 12.64 7.94 -21.37
CA HIS A 80 11.71 8.92 -21.94
C HIS A 80 11.20 9.90 -20.88
N GLU A 81 10.82 9.39 -19.70
CA GLU A 81 10.36 10.23 -18.59
C GLU A 81 11.44 11.20 -18.09
N GLN A 82 12.71 10.75 -18.03
CA GLN A 82 13.84 11.62 -17.70
C GLN A 82 14.02 12.76 -18.71
N LEU A 83 13.83 12.51 -20.00
CA LEU A 83 13.89 13.56 -21.02
C LEU A 83 12.76 14.60 -20.84
N TYR A 84 11.56 14.16 -20.48
CA TYR A 84 10.45 15.07 -20.17
C TYR A 84 10.65 15.81 -18.83
N ALA A 85 11.34 15.22 -17.87
CA ALA A 85 11.66 15.86 -16.59
C ALA A 85 12.56 17.10 -16.74
N PHE A 86 13.30 17.26 -17.85
CA PHE A 86 13.98 18.53 -18.18
C PHE A 86 13.02 19.71 -18.28
N ASN A 87 11.74 19.48 -18.54
CA ASN A 87 10.69 20.50 -18.59
C ASN A 87 9.95 20.69 -17.24
N ASN A 88 10.44 20.12 -16.14
CA ASN A 88 9.83 20.16 -14.80
C ASN A 88 8.37 19.68 -14.74
N THR A 89 7.93 18.86 -15.68
CA THR A 89 6.55 18.34 -15.72
C THR A 89 6.58 16.83 -15.56
N PRO A 90 6.02 16.29 -14.46
CA PRO A 90 5.94 14.84 -14.27
C PRO A 90 4.90 14.25 -15.24
N ILE A 91 5.30 13.18 -15.94
CA ILE A 91 4.44 12.44 -16.88
C ILE A 91 4.62 10.94 -16.70
N GLY A 92 3.75 10.15 -17.33
CA GLY A 92 3.85 8.70 -17.37
C GLY A 92 3.06 8.01 -16.27
N THR A 93 3.34 6.74 -16.03
CA THR A 93 2.61 5.93 -15.04
C THR A 93 3.41 5.84 -13.75
N LEU A 94 2.84 6.34 -12.66
CA LEU A 94 3.34 6.17 -11.29
C LEU A 94 2.72 4.91 -10.68
N ARG A 95 3.55 3.91 -10.39
CA ARG A 95 3.14 2.62 -9.80
C ARG A 95 3.49 2.59 -8.33
N ILE A 96 2.45 2.57 -7.48
CA ILE A 96 2.60 2.65 -6.02
C ILE A 96 2.16 1.32 -5.40
N GLY A 97 3.08 0.64 -4.70
CA GLY A 97 2.76 -0.50 -3.85
C GLY A 97 2.38 -0.06 -2.45
N CYS A 98 1.28 -0.58 -1.90
CA CYS A 98 0.85 -0.23 -0.55
C CYS A 98 -0.12 -1.25 0.05
N SER A 99 -0.47 -1.11 1.33
CA SER A 99 -1.59 -1.84 1.91
C SER A 99 -2.94 -1.34 1.38
N SER A 100 -3.96 -2.21 1.38
CA SER A 100 -5.31 -1.83 0.95
C SER A 100 -5.87 -0.66 1.75
N THR A 101 -5.61 -0.60 3.05
CA THR A 101 -6.04 0.51 3.91
C THR A 101 -5.32 1.83 3.59
N MET A 102 -4.03 1.76 3.25
CA MET A 102 -3.29 2.95 2.79
C MET A 102 -3.87 3.47 1.47
N ALA A 103 -4.16 2.56 0.53
CA ALA A 103 -4.79 2.93 -0.74
C ALA A 103 -6.13 3.62 -0.54
N GLN A 104 -7.01 3.05 0.31
CA GLN A 104 -8.38 3.53 0.51
C GLN A 104 -8.46 4.83 1.33
N ASN A 105 -7.67 4.94 2.38
CA ASN A 105 -7.82 6.03 3.35
C ASN A 105 -6.87 7.22 3.13
N VAL A 106 -5.81 7.03 2.33
CA VAL A 106 -4.80 8.07 2.06
C VAL A 106 -4.63 8.29 0.57
N LEU A 107 -4.15 7.26 -0.16
CA LEU A 107 -3.71 7.45 -1.53
C LEU A 107 -4.86 7.78 -2.50
N ALA A 108 -6.08 7.31 -2.24
CA ALA A 108 -7.21 7.57 -3.12
C ALA A 108 -7.50 9.08 -3.23
N ALA A 109 -7.59 9.81 -2.11
CA ALA A 109 -7.81 11.25 -2.10
C ALA A 109 -6.56 12.01 -2.60
N MET A 110 -5.40 11.69 -2.05
CA MET A 110 -4.13 12.33 -2.41
C MET A 110 -3.82 12.22 -3.91
N THR A 111 -3.98 11.03 -4.50
CA THR A 111 -3.71 10.84 -5.94
C THR A 111 -4.74 11.54 -6.82
N ALA A 112 -6.00 11.65 -6.37
CA ALA A 112 -7.00 12.42 -7.09
C ALA A 112 -6.64 13.92 -7.17
N ASP A 113 -6.10 14.49 -6.09
CA ASP A 113 -5.64 15.87 -6.06
C ASP A 113 -4.34 16.06 -6.87
N MET A 114 -3.39 15.15 -6.73
CA MET A 114 -2.15 15.16 -7.50
C MET A 114 -2.40 15.10 -9.01
N LEU A 115 -3.36 14.32 -9.49
CA LEU A 115 -3.69 14.19 -10.91
C LEU A 115 -4.41 15.43 -11.49
N LYS A 116 -5.05 16.26 -10.65
CA LYS A 116 -5.58 17.57 -11.08
C LYS A 116 -4.45 18.54 -11.41
N GLU A 117 -3.39 18.51 -10.60
CA GLU A 117 -2.21 19.38 -10.81
C GLU A 117 -1.31 18.87 -11.94
N TYR A 118 -1.19 17.53 -12.06
CA TYR A 118 -0.32 16.87 -13.04
C TYR A 118 -1.12 15.97 -14.00
N PRO A 119 -1.82 16.53 -14.98
CA PRO A 119 -2.71 15.78 -15.89
C PRO A 119 -1.97 14.80 -16.83
N GLY A 120 -0.64 14.92 -16.94
CA GLY A 120 0.21 13.99 -17.70
C GLY A 120 0.56 12.69 -16.95
N LEU A 121 0.18 12.59 -15.67
CA LEU A 121 0.39 11.38 -14.88
C LEU A 121 -0.79 10.41 -14.99
N THR A 122 -0.46 9.14 -14.87
CA THR A 122 -1.40 8.05 -14.59
C THR A 122 -0.95 7.36 -13.31
N VAL A 123 -1.87 7.04 -12.41
CA VAL A 123 -1.56 6.33 -11.16
C VAL A 123 -2.04 4.89 -11.25
N ASN A 124 -1.18 3.96 -10.86
CA ASN A 124 -1.50 2.54 -10.68
C ASN A 124 -1.21 2.14 -9.23
N LEU A 125 -2.26 1.92 -8.42
CA LEU A 125 -2.14 1.45 -7.05
C LEU A 125 -2.18 -0.08 -7.04
N VAL A 126 -1.12 -0.69 -6.51
CA VAL A 126 -0.99 -2.14 -6.36
C VAL A 126 -1.09 -2.49 -4.89
N THR A 127 -2.11 -3.26 -4.52
CA THR A 127 -2.41 -3.62 -3.13
C THR A 127 -2.39 -5.13 -2.92
N GLY A 128 -2.29 -5.54 -1.65
CA GLY A 128 -2.42 -6.97 -1.30
C GLY A 128 -1.16 -7.80 -1.53
N ILE A 129 -0.03 -7.20 -1.85
CA ILE A 129 1.27 -7.88 -1.92
C ILE A 129 1.90 -7.87 -0.52
N PRO A 130 2.07 -9.02 0.15
CA PRO A 130 2.56 -9.07 1.53
C PRO A 130 3.96 -8.46 1.71
N ALA A 131 4.84 -8.70 0.75
CA ALA A 131 6.20 -8.17 0.70
C ALA A 131 6.51 -7.77 -0.76
N PRO A 132 6.07 -6.59 -1.24
CA PRO A 132 6.28 -6.19 -2.62
C PRO A 132 7.77 -6.04 -2.90
N ASP A 133 8.20 -6.67 -3.98
CA ASP A 133 9.51 -6.48 -4.59
C ASP A 133 9.39 -5.37 -5.63
N LEU A 134 9.99 -4.20 -5.37
CA LEU A 134 9.89 -3.04 -6.26
C LEU A 134 10.27 -3.39 -7.70
N ILE A 135 11.35 -4.16 -7.88
CA ILE A 135 11.88 -4.50 -9.20
C ILE A 135 11.02 -5.58 -9.86
N ALA A 136 10.76 -6.69 -9.15
CA ALA A 136 9.99 -7.81 -9.71
C ALA A 136 8.54 -7.43 -9.99
N ASP A 137 7.92 -6.61 -9.12
CA ASP A 137 6.56 -6.12 -9.28
C ASP A 137 6.46 -4.86 -10.16
N GLY A 138 7.61 -4.28 -10.58
CA GLY A 138 7.72 -3.07 -11.41
C GLY A 138 7.04 -1.87 -10.76
N LEU A 139 7.29 -1.67 -9.48
CA LEU A 139 6.79 -0.56 -8.70
C LEU A 139 7.81 0.57 -8.70
N ASP A 140 7.34 1.81 -8.77
CA ASP A 140 8.18 3.00 -8.66
C ASP A 140 8.45 3.34 -7.18
N VAL A 141 7.46 3.13 -6.32
CA VAL A 141 7.54 3.41 -4.88
C VAL A 141 6.65 2.44 -4.10
N VAL A 142 7.08 2.08 -2.88
CA VAL A 142 6.28 1.29 -1.94
C VAL A 142 6.10 2.07 -0.64
N ILE A 143 4.85 2.17 -0.17
CA ILE A 143 4.54 2.83 1.11
C ILE A 143 4.40 1.76 2.19
N ARG A 144 5.25 1.86 3.21
CA ARG A 144 5.32 0.95 4.34
C ARG A 144 5.00 1.64 5.66
N VAL A 145 4.25 0.96 6.51
CA VAL A 145 3.96 1.38 7.89
C VAL A 145 4.63 0.41 8.85
N GLY A 146 5.34 0.94 9.85
CA GLY A 146 6.07 0.18 10.86
C GLY A 146 7.58 0.14 10.62
N ALA A 147 8.28 -0.68 11.40
CA ALA A 147 9.72 -0.84 11.28
C ALA A 147 10.11 -1.43 9.92
N LEU A 148 11.21 -0.94 9.37
CA LEU A 148 11.80 -1.49 8.15
C LEU A 148 12.70 -2.68 8.51
N GLN A 149 12.65 -3.70 7.69
CA GLN A 149 13.66 -4.76 7.69
C GLN A 149 14.86 -4.32 6.84
N ASP A 150 16.02 -4.86 7.11
CA ASP A 150 17.21 -4.61 6.32
C ASP A 150 16.96 -4.97 4.85
N SER A 151 17.18 -4.00 3.97
CA SER A 151 17.00 -4.16 2.54
C SER A 151 17.97 -3.25 1.78
N SER A 152 18.21 -3.56 0.51
CA SER A 152 19.00 -2.73 -0.40
C SER A 152 18.26 -1.50 -0.92
N LEU A 153 17.00 -1.29 -0.49
CA LEU A 153 16.17 -0.18 -0.92
C LEU A 153 16.49 1.10 -0.15
N PHE A 154 16.39 2.21 -0.83
CA PHE A 154 16.41 3.50 -0.16
C PHE A 154 15.06 3.77 0.51
N SER A 155 15.09 4.49 1.62
CA SER A 155 13.90 4.86 2.35
C SER A 155 13.86 6.35 2.67
N ARG A 156 12.69 6.95 2.55
CA ARG A 156 12.40 8.29 3.09
C ARG A 156 11.27 8.18 4.09
N ARG A 157 11.50 8.65 5.31
CA ARG A 157 10.44 8.77 6.31
C ARG A 157 9.46 9.86 5.88
N LEU A 158 8.19 9.51 5.75
CA LEU A 158 7.10 10.42 5.37
C LEU A 158 6.47 11.08 6.59
N GLY A 159 6.41 10.34 7.70
CA GLY A 159 5.78 10.77 8.92
C GLY A 159 5.52 9.61 9.87
N SER A 160 4.51 9.76 10.68
CA SER A 160 4.09 8.74 11.65
C SER A 160 2.58 8.58 11.66
N MET A 161 2.12 7.35 11.82
CA MET A 161 0.72 6.98 11.93
C MET A 161 0.33 6.90 13.40
N PRO A 162 -0.55 7.78 13.89
CA PRO A 162 -1.06 7.69 15.25
C PRO A 162 -1.82 6.39 15.48
N MET A 163 -1.62 5.79 16.64
CA MET A 163 -2.34 4.60 17.08
C MET A 163 -3.36 4.99 18.15
N VAL A 164 -4.54 4.37 18.13
CA VAL A 164 -5.62 4.65 19.08
C VAL A 164 -6.25 3.37 19.60
N VAL A 165 -6.64 3.39 20.87
CA VAL A 165 -7.57 2.40 21.43
C VAL A 165 -8.98 2.94 21.22
N CYS A 166 -9.87 2.18 20.60
CA CYS A 166 -11.23 2.64 20.34
C CYS A 166 -12.27 1.52 20.43
N ALA A 167 -13.51 1.92 20.62
CA ALA A 167 -14.69 1.05 20.64
C ALA A 167 -15.92 1.81 20.12
N SER A 168 -16.99 1.10 19.75
CA SER A 168 -18.24 1.76 19.43
C SER A 168 -18.99 2.21 20.70
N LYS A 169 -19.75 3.28 20.56
CA LYS A 169 -20.61 3.75 21.65
C LYS A 169 -21.62 2.70 22.10
N SER A 170 -22.12 1.88 21.18
CA SER A 170 -23.02 0.79 21.49
C SER A 170 -22.38 -0.29 22.36
N TYR A 171 -21.11 -0.65 22.07
CA TYR A 171 -20.34 -1.57 22.91
C TYR A 171 -20.12 -1.00 24.31
N LEU A 172 -19.69 0.26 24.39
CA LEU A 172 -19.41 0.92 25.68
C LEU A 172 -20.69 1.09 26.53
N ALA A 173 -21.83 1.36 25.90
CA ALA A 173 -23.12 1.44 26.59
C ALA A 173 -23.54 0.09 27.19
N GLN A 174 -23.18 -1.03 26.55
CA GLN A 174 -23.53 -2.38 26.99
C GLN A 174 -22.58 -2.95 28.04
N TYR A 175 -21.27 -2.72 27.86
CA TYR A 175 -20.21 -3.38 28.63
C TYR A 175 -19.42 -2.44 29.56
N GLY A 176 -19.78 -1.17 29.59
CA GLY A 176 -19.11 -0.13 30.37
C GLY A 176 -17.93 0.52 29.63
N VAL A 177 -17.55 1.69 30.14
CA VAL A 177 -16.37 2.44 29.64
C VAL A 177 -15.21 2.13 30.58
N PRO A 178 -14.06 1.61 30.04
CA PRO A 178 -12.88 1.39 30.87
C PRO A 178 -12.31 2.72 31.37
N GLU A 179 -12.08 2.85 32.67
CA GLU A 179 -11.60 4.08 33.32
C GLU A 179 -10.06 4.20 33.22
N LYS A 180 -9.36 3.09 33.26
CA LYS A 180 -7.91 2.98 33.19
C LYS A 180 -7.48 1.86 32.24
N PRO A 181 -6.26 1.92 31.67
CA PRO A 181 -5.78 0.91 30.73
C PRO A 181 -5.87 -0.54 31.22
N ALA A 182 -5.67 -0.78 32.52
CA ALA A 182 -5.77 -2.12 33.10
C ALA A 182 -7.18 -2.73 32.97
N ASP A 183 -8.23 -1.92 32.88
CA ASP A 183 -9.62 -2.40 32.77
C ASP A 183 -9.88 -3.05 31.39
N LEU A 184 -9.04 -2.78 30.38
CA LEU A 184 -9.13 -3.38 29.05
C LEU A 184 -9.09 -4.91 29.08
N THR A 185 -8.45 -5.52 30.07
CA THR A 185 -8.42 -6.97 30.25
C THR A 185 -9.78 -7.61 30.49
N ASN A 186 -10.77 -6.82 30.92
CA ASN A 186 -12.15 -7.27 31.19
C ASN A 186 -13.06 -7.12 29.95
N HIS A 187 -12.55 -6.58 28.85
CA HIS A 187 -13.30 -6.32 27.63
C HIS A 187 -12.99 -7.34 26.51
N SER A 188 -13.94 -7.52 25.61
CA SER A 188 -13.72 -8.28 24.38
C SER A 188 -12.72 -7.55 23.50
N TRP A 189 -11.67 -8.24 23.07
CA TRP A 189 -10.59 -7.66 22.28
C TRP A 189 -10.65 -8.12 20.83
N LEU A 190 -10.41 -7.17 19.90
CA LEU A 190 -10.31 -7.44 18.47
C LEU A 190 -8.83 -7.39 18.06
N GLU A 191 -8.30 -8.51 17.60
CA GLU A 191 -6.88 -8.70 17.33
C GLU A 191 -6.58 -8.67 15.83
N TYR A 192 -5.56 -7.89 15.47
CA TYR A 192 -4.98 -7.91 14.13
C TYR A 192 -3.74 -8.81 14.11
N SER A 193 -3.88 -10.03 13.55
CA SER A 193 -2.89 -11.12 13.64
C SER A 193 -1.59 -10.90 12.87
N VAL A 194 -1.52 -9.90 11.99
CA VAL A 194 -0.28 -9.57 11.24
C VAL A 194 0.71 -8.77 12.07
N ARG A 195 0.28 -8.27 13.24
CA ARG A 195 1.21 -7.58 14.15
C ARG A 195 2.13 -8.62 14.79
N PRO A 196 3.48 -8.44 14.73
CA PRO A 196 4.42 -9.38 15.33
C PRO A 196 4.26 -9.52 16.85
N ASP A 197 3.94 -8.37 17.49
CA ASP A 197 3.75 -8.27 18.93
C ASP A 197 2.36 -7.67 19.19
N ASN A 198 1.46 -8.44 19.84
CA ASN A 198 0.18 -7.91 20.29
C ASN A 198 0.35 -6.98 21.50
N GLU A 199 1.59 -6.84 22.01
CA GLU A 199 1.94 -5.91 23.07
C GLU A 199 1.89 -4.46 22.55
N PHE A 200 1.27 -3.58 23.34
CA PHE A 200 1.36 -2.14 23.13
C PHE A 200 1.43 -1.42 24.48
N GLU A 201 1.90 -0.20 24.44
CA GLU A 201 2.14 0.62 25.60
C GLU A 201 1.28 1.89 25.55
N LEU A 202 0.65 2.19 26.67
CA LEU A 202 -0.03 3.45 26.89
C LEU A 202 0.69 4.22 28.02
N ILE A 203 1.12 5.44 27.71
CA ILE A 203 1.83 6.30 28.65
C ILE A 203 0.88 7.39 29.13
N ALA A 204 0.61 7.41 30.41
CA ALA A 204 -0.23 8.41 31.06
C ALA A 204 0.42 9.81 30.99
N PRO A 205 -0.36 10.90 31.13
CA PRO A 205 0.20 12.26 31.18
C PRO A 205 1.29 12.46 32.25
N GLU A 206 1.21 11.70 33.33
CA GLU A 206 2.16 11.70 34.44
C GLU A 206 3.43 10.91 34.17
N GLY A 207 3.57 10.32 32.96
CA GLY A 207 4.70 9.51 32.53
C GLY A 207 4.65 8.05 32.97
N ILE A 208 3.54 7.61 33.58
CA ILE A 208 3.37 6.20 33.98
C ILE A 208 3.01 5.38 32.75
N SER A 209 3.84 4.38 32.46
CA SER A 209 3.63 3.45 31.36
C SER A 209 2.82 2.23 31.81
N THR A 210 1.89 1.80 30.96
CA THR A 210 1.14 0.56 31.12
C THR A 210 1.29 -0.28 29.85
N LYS A 211 1.94 -1.43 29.98
CA LYS A 211 2.04 -2.43 28.91
C LYS A 211 0.82 -3.33 28.93
N LEU A 212 0.29 -3.60 27.77
CA LEU A 212 -0.94 -4.34 27.55
C LEU A 212 -0.67 -5.43 26.51
N LEU A 213 -1.10 -6.63 26.82
CA LEU A 213 -1.05 -7.80 25.93
C LEU A 213 -2.45 -8.47 25.95
N PRO A 214 -3.45 -7.85 25.32
CA PRO A 214 -4.78 -8.41 25.32
C PRO A 214 -4.89 -9.63 24.42
N GLU A 215 -5.62 -10.63 24.87
CA GLU A 215 -5.97 -11.79 24.07
C GLU A 215 -7.21 -11.52 23.21
N GLY A 216 -7.09 -11.71 21.91
CA GLY A 216 -8.18 -11.49 20.97
C GLY A 216 -9.22 -12.59 21.01
N ARG A 217 -10.47 -12.24 21.32
CA ARG A 217 -11.63 -13.11 21.11
C ARG A 217 -12.01 -13.19 19.62
N PHE A 218 -11.71 -12.12 18.87
CA PHE A 218 -11.91 -11.99 17.43
C PHE A 218 -10.55 -11.73 16.81
N VAL A 219 -10.12 -12.59 15.90
CA VAL A 219 -8.77 -12.53 15.30
C VAL A 219 -8.90 -12.50 13.78
N THR A 220 -8.23 -11.54 13.13
CA THR A 220 -8.19 -11.43 11.66
C THR A 220 -6.90 -10.81 11.17
N ASN A 221 -6.51 -11.14 9.94
CA ASN A 221 -5.42 -10.49 9.20
C ASN A 221 -5.91 -9.38 8.24
N ASP A 222 -7.22 -9.07 8.27
CA ASP A 222 -7.80 -8.03 7.44
C ASP A 222 -8.18 -6.79 8.26
N PRO A 223 -7.56 -5.62 8.00
CA PRO A 223 -7.84 -4.39 8.73
C PRO A 223 -9.28 -3.90 8.61
N MET A 224 -9.92 -4.13 7.46
CA MET A 224 -11.31 -3.70 7.24
C MET A 224 -12.26 -4.51 8.11
N THR A 225 -11.99 -5.79 8.32
CA THR A 225 -12.77 -6.64 9.22
C THR A 225 -12.70 -6.13 10.65
N ILE A 226 -11.52 -5.69 11.14
CA ILE A 226 -11.40 -5.05 12.45
C ILE A 226 -12.31 -3.81 12.55
N SER A 227 -12.26 -2.91 11.57
CA SER A 227 -13.09 -1.71 11.55
C SER A 227 -14.60 -2.05 11.57
N ARG A 228 -15.01 -3.07 10.83
CA ARG A 228 -16.41 -3.52 10.80
C ARG A 228 -16.85 -4.15 12.13
N TRP A 229 -16.00 -4.95 12.77
CA TRP A 229 -16.28 -5.49 14.11
C TRP A 229 -16.38 -4.39 15.17
N LEU A 230 -15.52 -3.36 15.10
CA LEU A 230 -15.63 -2.19 15.97
C LEU A 230 -17.00 -1.51 15.82
N VAL A 231 -17.41 -1.20 14.59
CA VAL A 231 -18.70 -0.58 14.29
C VAL A 231 -19.88 -1.46 14.74
N ALA A 232 -19.77 -2.78 14.56
CA ALA A 232 -20.78 -3.75 15.00
C ALA A 232 -20.85 -3.93 16.53
N GLY A 233 -19.95 -3.31 17.29
CA GLY A 233 -19.95 -3.42 18.76
C GLY A 233 -19.39 -4.74 19.28
N ALA A 234 -18.47 -5.38 18.55
CA ALA A 234 -17.90 -6.65 18.96
C ALA A 234 -16.83 -6.56 20.07
N GLY A 235 -16.22 -5.37 20.25
CA GLY A 235 -15.17 -5.19 21.23
C GLY A 235 -14.38 -3.90 21.11
N ILE A 236 -13.19 -3.92 21.67
CA ILE A 236 -12.19 -2.85 21.68
C ILE A 236 -11.00 -3.27 20.80
N ALA A 237 -10.38 -2.33 20.11
CA ALA A 237 -9.15 -2.58 19.36
C ALA A 237 -8.12 -1.46 19.53
N TYR A 238 -6.84 -1.79 19.35
CA TYR A 238 -5.73 -0.86 19.20
C TYR A 238 -5.29 -0.84 17.76
N VAL A 239 -5.62 0.23 17.04
CA VAL A 239 -5.52 0.34 15.59
C VAL A 239 -4.92 1.67 15.15
N PRO A 240 -4.34 1.73 13.94
CA PRO A 240 -4.02 3.01 13.30
C PRO A 240 -5.27 3.89 13.18
N LEU A 241 -5.14 5.17 13.56
CA LEU A 241 -6.24 6.13 13.49
C LEU A 241 -6.88 6.18 12.09
N MET A 242 -6.07 6.09 11.05
CA MET A 242 -6.54 6.11 9.66
C MET A 242 -7.57 5.00 9.33
N TRP A 243 -7.58 3.88 10.07
CA TRP A 243 -8.56 2.81 9.80
C TRP A 243 -9.96 3.15 10.26
N VAL A 244 -10.10 4.11 11.18
CA VAL A 244 -11.32 4.42 11.92
C VAL A 244 -11.63 5.92 11.97
N ILE A 245 -10.90 6.75 11.25
CA ILE A 245 -11.03 8.21 11.32
C ILE A 245 -12.44 8.70 10.95
N ASN A 246 -13.07 8.09 9.95
CA ASN A 246 -14.40 8.44 9.50
C ASN A 246 -15.45 8.08 10.56
N GLU A 247 -15.33 6.92 11.19
CA GLU A 247 -16.21 6.45 12.25
C GLU A 247 -16.02 7.25 13.55
N ILE A 248 -14.80 7.68 13.83
CA ILE A 248 -14.52 8.61 14.95
C ILE A 248 -15.16 9.99 14.67
N ASN A 249 -14.97 10.53 13.47
CA ASN A 249 -15.53 11.84 13.10
C ASN A 249 -17.06 11.84 13.08
N SER A 250 -17.68 10.74 12.64
CA SER A 250 -19.15 10.57 12.67
C SER A 250 -19.69 10.25 14.07
N GLY A 251 -18.82 10.01 15.05
CA GLY A 251 -19.19 9.69 16.43
C GLY A 251 -19.74 8.28 16.64
N VAL A 252 -19.57 7.37 15.67
CA VAL A 252 -19.91 5.93 15.81
C VAL A 252 -18.91 5.24 16.73
N LEU A 253 -17.63 5.54 16.54
CA LEU A 253 -16.55 5.07 17.41
C LEU A 253 -16.07 6.19 18.33
N GLU A 254 -15.54 5.79 19.48
CA GLU A 254 -14.95 6.67 20.47
C GLU A 254 -13.52 6.23 20.80
N ILE A 255 -12.59 7.22 20.86
CA ILE A 255 -11.21 6.99 21.31
C ILE A 255 -11.22 6.87 22.84
N LEU A 256 -10.69 5.76 23.32
CA LEU A 256 -10.46 5.51 24.73
C LEU A 256 -9.09 6.07 25.13
N PHE A 257 -8.98 6.57 26.34
CA PHE A 257 -7.72 7.13 26.89
C PHE A 257 -7.10 8.22 26.00
N PRO A 258 -7.83 9.26 25.55
CA PRO A 258 -7.33 10.25 24.59
C PRO A 258 -6.16 11.08 25.12
N ARG A 259 -5.92 11.08 26.43
CA ARG A 259 -4.78 11.77 27.08
C ARG A 259 -3.50 10.91 27.12
N TYR A 260 -3.63 9.59 26.96
CA TYR A 260 -2.47 8.69 26.96
C TYR A 260 -1.72 8.78 25.65
N GLN A 261 -0.41 8.66 25.72
CA GLN A 261 0.43 8.55 24.55
C GLN A 261 0.59 7.07 24.19
N SER A 262 0.64 6.80 22.91
CA SER A 262 0.98 5.50 22.35
C SER A 262 2.09 5.68 21.32
N ASP A 263 2.88 4.63 21.07
CA ASP A 263 3.96 4.68 20.09
C ASP A 263 3.37 4.75 18.66
N PRO A 264 3.58 5.87 17.95
CA PRO A 264 3.07 6.02 16.60
C PRO A 264 3.91 5.18 15.64
N ARG A 265 3.26 4.54 14.66
CA ARG A 265 3.95 3.74 13.66
C ARG A 265 4.59 4.64 12.59
N PRO A 266 5.91 4.54 12.35
CA PRO A 266 6.56 5.32 11.31
C PRO A 266 6.04 4.88 9.92
N VAL A 267 5.99 5.85 9.00
CA VAL A 267 5.58 5.61 7.60
C VAL A 267 6.75 5.98 6.70
N TYR A 268 7.06 5.10 5.76
CA TYR A 268 8.18 5.24 4.84
C TYR A 268 7.74 5.08 3.39
N ALA A 269 8.36 5.84 2.49
CA ALA A 269 8.44 5.54 1.08
C ALA A 269 9.73 4.77 0.81
N LEU A 270 9.63 3.63 0.13
CA LEU A 270 10.76 2.81 -0.31
C LEU A 270 10.89 2.90 -1.82
N TYR A 271 12.12 3.02 -2.33
CA TYR A 271 12.43 3.14 -3.75
C TYR A 271 13.84 2.63 -4.06
N THR A 272 14.17 2.42 -5.34
CA THR A 272 15.42 1.74 -5.75
C THR A 272 16.62 2.65 -5.90
N GLU A 273 16.43 3.95 -6.23
CA GLU A 273 17.53 4.88 -6.55
C GLU A 273 17.46 6.15 -5.73
N LYS A 274 18.61 6.61 -5.21
CA LYS A 274 18.71 7.82 -4.41
C LYS A 274 18.96 9.09 -5.25
N ASP A 275 19.87 8.98 -6.21
CA ASP A 275 20.44 10.17 -6.87
C ASP A 275 19.71 10.59 -8.15
N LYS A 276 18.83 9.74 -8.68
CA LYS A 276 18.06 9.99 -9.92
C LYS A 276 16.61 9.61 -9.78
N LEU A 277 16.00 9.99 -8.66
CA LEU A 277 14.59 9.68 -8.42
C LEU A 277 13.72 10.34 -9.51
N PRO A 278 12.90 9.58 -10.25
CA PRO A 278 12.01 10.14 -11.27
C PRO A 278 11.10 11.22 -10.70
N LEU A 279 10.85 12.28 -11.47
CA LEU A 279 10.07 13.43 -10.99
C LEU A 279 8.68 13.03 -10.50
N LYS A 280 8.02 12.06 -11.15
CA LYS A 280 6.74 11.51 -10.73
C LYS A 280 6.78 10.92 -9.31
N VAL A 281 7.90 10.29 -8.94
CA VAL A 281 8.10 9.72 -7.60
C VAL A 281 8.40 10.81 -6.59
N GLN A 282 9.21 11.81 -6.95
CA GLN A 282 9.48 12.96 -6.09
C GLN A 282 8.20 13.71 -5.72
N VAL A 283 7.34 13.99 -6.71
CA VAL A 283 6.04 14.63 -6.51
C VAL A 283 5.17 13.80 -5.57
N CYS A 284 5.04 12.49 -5.82
CA CYS A 284 4.28 11.60 -4.94
C CYS A 284 4.78 11.64 -3.49
N ILE A 285 6.09 11.56 -3.28
CA ILE A 285 6.69 11.59 -1.95
C ILE A 285 6.45 12.92 -1.24
N ASN A 286 6.46 14.04 -1.97
CA ASN A 286 6.18 15.36 -1.40
C ASN A 286 4.72 15.48 -0.96
N TYR A 287 3.75 15.10 -1.80
CA TYR A 287 2.33 15.04 -1.44
C TYR A 287 2.07 14.17 -0.20
N LEU A 288 2.72 12.99 -0.14
CA LEU A 288 2.60 12.13 1.02
C LEU A 288 3.20 12.74 2.28
N SER A 289 4.35 13.41 2.16
CA SER A 289 5.00 14.08 3.30
C SER A 289 4.09 15.18 3.88
N GLU A 290 3.47 15.99 3.04
CA GLU A 290 2.52 17.03 3.44
C GLU A 290 1.29 16.40 4.13
N TYR A 291 0.69 15.37 3.52
CA TYR A 291 -0.45 14.67 4.11
C TYR A 291 -0.17 14.15 5.53
N PHE A 292 1.00 13.57 5.76
CA PHE A 292 1.32 13.02 7.10
C PHE A 292 1.63 14.09 8.15
N VAL A 293 2.02 15.29 7.74
CA VAL A 293 2.08 16.46 8.65
C VAL A 293 0.65 16.84 9.10
N ASP A 294 -0.28 16.97 8.16
CA ASP A 294 -1.68 17.32 8.43
C ASP A 294 -2.36 16.31 9.36
N VAL A 295 -2.12 15.01 9.14
CA VAL A 295 -2.67 13.94 10.01
C VAL A 295 -2.13 14.05 11.44
N ALA A 296 -0.86 14.37 11.62
CA ALA A 296 -0.27 14.54 12.95
C ALA A 296 -0.89 15.74 13.68
N GLU A 297 -1.09 16.86 12.99
CA GLU A 297 -1.73 18.06 13.54
C GLU A 297 -3.20 17.82 13.88
N LEU A 298 -3.94 17.15 12.98
CA LEU A 298 -5.34 16.77 13.21
C LEU A 298 -5.48 15.92 14.47
N PHE A 299 -4.61 14.93 14.66
CA PHE A 299 -4.64 14.07 15.85
C PHE A 299 -4.33 14.85 17.14
N GLN A 300 -3.38 15.78 17.11
CA GLN A 300 -3.10 16.65 18.24
C GLN A 300 -4.32 17.53 18.57
N GLY A 301 -5.00 18.07 17.57
CA GLY A 301 -6.23 18.84 17.72
C GLY A 301 -7.39 18.02 18.33
N MET A 302 -7.54 16.75 17.96
CA MET A 302 -8.54 15.84 18.56
C MET A 302 -8.28 15.58 20.05
N ARG A 303 -7.01 15.47 20.45
CA ARG A 303 -6.58 15.31 21.85
C ARG A 303 -6.84 16.58 22.70
N GLY A 304 -6.77 17.76 22.07
CA GLY A 304 -6.94 19.05 22.74
C GLY A 304 -8.41 19.44 22.99
N ARG A 305 -9.33 19.05 22.11
CA ARG A 305 -10.76 19.46 22.18
C ARG A 305 -11.57 18.85 23.32
N ARG A 306 -11.09 17.81 23.99
CA ARG A 306 -11.75 17.20 25.17
C ARG A 306 -11.21 17.74 26.51
N LYS A 307 -10.76 19.00 26.51
CA LYS A 307 -10.33 19.69 27.76
C LYS A 307 -11.44 20.50 28.44
N GLU A 308 -12.65 20.54 27.84
CA GLU A 308 -13.81 21.22 28.44
C GLU A 308 -14.87 20.18 28.89
#